data_3885de9e1e7fca7c7f1760db9d0755b3
#
_entry.id   3885de9e1e7fca7c7f1760db9d0755b3
#
_cell.length_a   1.000
_cell.length_b   1.000
_cell.length_c   1.000
_cell.angle_alpha   90.00
_cell.angle_beta   90.00
_cell.angle_gamma   90.00
#
_symmetry.space_group_name_H-M   'P 1'
#
loop_
_entity.id
_entity.type
_entity.pdbx_description
1 polymer ?
#
loop_
_entity_poly.entity_id
_entity_poly.type
_entity_poly.pdbx_seq_one_letter_code
_entity_poly.pdbx_strand_id
1 'polypeptide(L)'
;MSEHLKSVITCDVDGKVETFSEGAVDLFGYSEEEVVGKMRVSDFSDGQVVLGHVVGWLAEAVDKGVWEGNTVFLHKDGSELPSRIKITPTKSKDGEHIGYCGVTSPLKDKTADEVRPKIDIMTKIFTWVVIMRLPFLSATFVPIFVGAAIAKFAGYPIQWGWLALTALGGALLQIGTNTSNDYYDHVSGTDEINYNYSNVGLNGGGRGIQMGLISAKGMLTLAIVTFGLSALVGIPLIQKAGLPVLWL
;
A
#
# COMPACT_ATOMS: atom_id res chain seq x y z
N MET A 1 -18.23 -14.21 -32.41
CA MET A 1 -17.45 -13.08 -31.79
C MET A 1 -18.32 -12.54 -30.67
N SER A 2 -17.95 -12.81 -29.43
CA SER A 2 -18.78 -12.53 -28.25
C SER A 2 -19.01 -11.04 -28.07
N GLU A 3 -20.21 -10.58 -28.37
CA GLU A 3 -20.77 -9.33 -27.87
C GLU A 3 -20.88 -9.45 -26.35
N HIS A 4 -20.21 -8.53 -25.64
CA HIS A 4 -20.28 -8.33 -24.20
C HIS A 4 -19.47 -9.33 -23.34
N LEU A 5 -18.17 -9.23 -23.41
CA LEU A 5 -17.30 -9.78 -22.38
C LEU A 5 -17.56 -8.99 -21.07
N LYS A 6 -18.40 -9.53 -20.18
CA LYS A 6 -18.63 -8.97 -18.84
C LYS A 6 -17.91 -9.83 -17.84
N SER A 7 -16.98 -9.23 -17.11
CA SER A 7 -16.37 -9.84 -15.94
C SER A 7 -17.29 -9.69 -14.75
N VAL A 8 -17.49 -10.76 -14.00
CA VAL A 8 -18.17 -10.74 -12.70
C VAL A 8 -17.23 -11.33 -11.66
N ILE A 9 -16.92 -10.54 -10.64
CA ILE A 9 -16.03 -10.91 -9.53
C ILE A 9 -16.74 -10.62 -8.23
N THR A 10 -16.80 -11.61 -7.31
CA THR A 10 -17.20 -11.36 -5.93
C THR A 10 -16.02 -11.44 -5.00
N CYS A 11 -16.06 -10.64 -3.94
CA CYS A 11 -15.02 -10.63 -2.91
C CYS A 11 -15.66 -10.42 -1.53
N ASP A 12 -14.91 -10.79 -0.48
CA ASP A 12 -15.25 -10.49 0.89
C ASP A 12 -15.11 -8.99 1.22
N VAL A 13 -15.37 -8.60 2.47
CA VAL A 13 -15.27 -7.20 2.94
C VAL A 13 -13.85 -6.64 2.86
N ASP A 14 -12.84 -7.52 2.90
CA ASP A 14 -11.42 -7.17 2.77
C ASP A 14 -10.95 -7.14 1.31
N GLY A 15 -11.83 -7.42 0.35
CA GLY A 15 -11.55 -7.43 -1.07
C GLY A 15 -10.92 -8.72 -1.60
N LYS A 16 -10.81 -9.78 -0.79
CA LYS A 16 -10.29 -11.09 -1.20
C LYS A 16 -11.27 -11.76 -2.15
N VAL A 17 -10.80 -12.19 -3.31
CA VAL A 17 -11.65 -12.76 -4.37
C VAL A 17 -12.22 -14.11 -3.94
N GLU A 18 -13.57 -14.25 -4.02
CA GLU A 18 -14.31 -15.46 -3.73
C GLU A 18 -14.77 -16.18 -5.00
N THR A 19 -15.19 -15.41 -6.02
CA THR A 19 -15.56 -15.98 -7.33
C THR A 19 -14.96 -15.16 -8.47
N PHE A 20 -14.60 -15.83 -9.55
CA PHE A 20 -13.98 -15.26 -10.73
C PHE A 20 -14.59 -15.88 -11.99
N SER A 21 -15.44 -15.15 -12.70
CA SER A 21 -16.18 -15.68 -13.85
C SER A 21 -15.29 -15.94 -15.07
N GLU A 22 -15.74 -16.76 -16.02
CA GLU A 22 -15.06 -16.97 -17.31
C GLU A 22 -14.79 -15.64 -18.03
N GLY A 23 -15.74 -14.69 -17.99
CA GLY A 23 -15.54 -13.36 -18.55
C GLY A 23 -14.44 -12.55 -17.81
N ALA A 24 -14.17 -12.85 -16.54
CA ALA A 24 -13.06 -12.28 -15.80
C ALA A 24 -11.73 -12.92 -16.22
N VAL A 25 -11.70 -14.25 -16.42
CA VAL A 25 -10.53 -14.95 -16.99
C VAL A 25 -10.13 -14.32 -18.32
N ASP A 26 -11.09 -14.17 -19.21
CA ASP A 26 -10.86 -13.62 -20.57
C ASP A 26 -10.44 -12.13 -20.53
N LEU A 27 -10.99 -11.35 -19.59
CA LEU A 27 -10.71 -9.91 -19.50
C LEU A 27 -9.37 -9.61 -18.83
N PHE A 28 -9.02 -10.32 -17.77
CA PHE A 28 -7.84 -10.02 -16.95
C PHE A 28 -6.64 -10.94 -17.23
N GLY A 29 -6.85 -12.08 -17.91
CA GLY A 29 -5.79 -13.02 -18.29
C GLY A 29 -5.27 -13.92 -17.17
N TYR A 30 -5.97 -13.95 -16.02
CA TYR A 30 -5.68 -14.86 -14.91
C TYR A 30 -6.62 -16.07 -14.94
N SER A 31 -6.16 -17.22 -14.50
CA SER A 31 -7.06 -18.35 -14.25
C SER A 31 -7.79 -18.20 -12.90
N GLU A 32 -8.93 -18.86 -12.75
CA GLU A 32 -9.66 -18.86 -11.49
C GLU A 32 -8.80 -19.40 -10.33
N GLU A 33 -8.01 -20.44 -10.58
CA GLU A 33 -7.13 -21.05 -9.58
C GLU A 33 -6.00 -20.12 -9.09
N GLU A 34 -5.56 -19.17 -9.93
CA GLU A 34 -4.56 -18.18 -9.56
C GLU A 34 -5.15 -17.10 -8.66
N VAL A 35 -6.44 -16.84 -8.76
CA VAL A 35 -7.10 -15.66 -8.18
C VAL A 35 -7.91 -15.99 -6.92
N VAL A 36 -8.80 -16.99 -7.00
CA VAL A 36 -9.75 -17.28 -5.92
C VAL A 36 -9.05 -17.68 -4.64
N GLY A 37 -9.37 -16.97 -3.55
CA GLY A 37 -8.78 -17.16 -2.23
C GLY A 37 -7.33 -16.71 -2.08
N LYS A 38 -6.70 -16.15 -3.14
CA LYS A 38 -5.28 -15.75 -3.16
C LYS A 38 -5.10 -14.25 -3.43
N MET A 39 -5.79 -13.70 -4.43
CA MET A 39 -5.67 -12.29 -4.84
C MET A 39 -6.80 -11.44 -4.26
N ARG A 40 -6.59 -10.14 -4.28
CA ARG A 40 -7.59 -9.14 -3.94
C ARG A 40 -8.01 -8.37 -5.19
N VAL A 41 -9.22 -7.83 -5.18
CA VAL A 41 -9.73 -7.01 -6.30
C VAL A 41 -8.86 -5.77 -6.56
N SER A 42 -8.11 -5.29 -5.57
CA SER A 42 -7.14 -4.21 -5.71
C SER A 42 -5.92 -4.58 -6.57
N ASP A 43 -5.59 -5.86 -6.69
CA ASP A 43 -4.42 -6.31 -7.46
C ASP A 43 -4.60 -6.13 -8.98
N PHE A 44 -5.85 -5.93 -9.42
CA PHE A 44 -6.19 -5.59 -10.81
C PHE A 44 -6.14 -4.09 -11.10
N SER A 45 -5.76 -3.24 -10.14
CA SER A 45 -5.78 -1.78 -10.27
C SER A 45 -4.42 -1.16 -9.96
N ASP A 46 -4.18 0.02 -10.56
CA ASP A 46 -3.06 0.87 -10.16
C ASP A 46 -3.17 1.24 -8.67
N GLY A 47 -2.07 1.12 -7.93
CA GLY A 47 -2.06 1.33 -6.48
C GLY A 47 -2.46 2.74 -6.06
N GLN A 48 -2.19 3.78 -6.86
CA GLN A 48 -2.64 5.14 -6.55
C GLN A 48 -4.16 5.28 -6.70
N VAL A 49 -4.77 4.57 -7.67
CA VAL A 49 -6.23 4.50 -7.79
C VAL A 49 -6.82 3.78 -6.59
N VAL A 50 -6.20 2.68 -6.15
CA VAL A 50 -6.61 1.95 -4.94
C VAL A 50 -6.60 2.88 -3.73
N LEU A 51 -5.48 3.57 -3.48
CA LEU A 51 -5.31 4.44 -2.31
C LEU A 51 -6.22 5.68 -2.34
N GLY A 52 -6.47 6.25 -3.53
CA GLY A 52 -7.19 7.52 -3.66
C GLY A 52 -8.70 7.38 -3.85
N HIS A 53 -9.16 6.26 -4.41
CA HIS A 53 -10.54 6.19 -4.90
C HIS A 53 -11.32 4.95 -4.43
N VAL A 54 -10.71 3.76 -4.39
CA VAL A 54 -11.45 2.51 -4.18
C VAL A 54 -12.22 2.51 -2.86
N VAL A 55 -11.61 2.99 -1.78
CA VAL A 55 -12.30 3.08 -0.47
C VAL A 55 -13.55 3.95 -0.55
N GLY A 56 -13.48 5.08 -1.26
CA GLY A 56 -14.63 5.97 -1.47
C GLY A 56 -15.73 5.31 -2.31
N TRP A 57 -15.35 4.58 -3.36
CA TRP A 57 -16.31 3.85 -4.21
C TRP A 57 -17.04 2.75 -3.43
N LEU A 58 -16.32 2.00 -2.60
CA LEU A 58 -16.89 0.96 -1.76
C LEU A 58 -17.84 1.54 -0.70
N ALA A 59 -17.45 2.64 -0.05
CA ALA A 59 -18.29 3.34 0.92
C ALA A 59 -19.59 3.86 0.28
N GLU A 60 -19.50 4.47 -0.91
CA GLU A 60 -20.65 4.95 -1.67
C GLU A 60 -21.56 3.81 -2.12
N ALA A 61 -20.97 2.67 -2.54
CA ALA A 61 -21.73 1.48 -2.90
C ALA A 61 -22.53 0.93 -1.70
N VAL A 62 -21.96 0.94 -0.49
CA VAL A 62 -22.65 0.51 0.73
C VAL A 62 -23.80 1.46 1.08
N ASP A 63 -23.55 2.77 1.01
CA ASP A 63 -24.54 3.82 1.36
C ASP A 63 -25.72 3.86 0.37
N LYS A 64 -25.42 3.86 -0.93
CA LYS A 64 -26.42 4.01 -2.01
C LYS A 64 -26.93 2.69 -2.60
N GLY A 65 -26.36 1.57 -2.16
CA GLY A 65 -26.65 0.23 -2.71
C GLY A 65 -25.91 -0.09 -4.02
N VAL A 66 -25.28 0.90 -4.65
CA VAL A 66 -24.52 0.74 -5.88
C VAL A 66 -23.58 1.93 -6.10
N TRP A 67 -22.41 1.64 -6.64
CA TRP A 67 -21.53 2.62 -7.27
C TRP A 67 -21.20 2.19 -8.70
N GLU A 68 -21.13 3.14 -9.62
CA GLU A 68 -20.78 2.87 -11.01
C GLU A 68 -19.89 3.98 -11.56
N GLY A 69 -18.79 3.60 -12.23
CA GLY A 69 -17.86 4.56 -12.80
C GLY A 69 -16.91 3.94 -13.81
N ASN A 70 -16.07 4.79 -14.41
CA ASN A 70 -15.03 4.37 -15.32
C ASN A 70 -13.68 4.39 -14.61
N THR A 71 -12.82 3.43 -14.95
CA THR A 71 -11.46 3.30 -14.41
C THR A 71 -10.57 2.54 -15.39
N VAL A 72 -9.29 2.43 -15.04
CA VAL A 72 -8.33 1.60 -15.75
C VAL A 72 -7.94 0.44 -14.86
N PHE A 73 -8.17 -0.78 -15.33
CA PHE A 73 -7.62 -1.98 -14.72
C PHE A 73 -6.33 -2.41 -15.41
N LEU A 74 -5.65 -3.37 -14.83
CA LEU A 74 -4.42 -3.97 -15.34
C LEU A 74 -4.68 -5.44 -15.69
N HIS A 75 -4.32 -5.83 -16.89
CA HIS A 75 -4.26 -7.22 -17.33
C HIS A 75 -2.99 -7.88 -16.77
N LYS A 76 -2.96 -9.20 -16.71
CA LYS A 76 -1.84 -10.01 -16.21
C LYS A 76 -0.48 -9.68 -16.88
N ASP A 77 -0.49 -9.31 -18.15
CA ASP A 77 0.70 -8.91 -18.89
C ASP A 77 1.13 -7.44 -18.65
N GLY A 78 0.41 -6.71 -17.80
CA GLY A 78 0.65 -5.31 -17.48
C GLY A 78 -0.02 -4.32 -18.44
N SER A 79 -0.77 -4.79 -19.44
CA SER A 79 -1.52 -3.91 -20.33
C SER A 79 -2.71 -3.25 -19.62
N GLU A 80 -3.02 -2.02 -20.02
CA GLU A 80 -4.09 -1.23 -19.44
C GLU A 80 -5.44 -1.56 -20.08
N LEU A 81 -6.45 -1.73 -19.23
CA LEU A 81 -7.83 -2.09 -19.59
C LEU A 81 -8.79 -0.95 -19.22
N PRO A 82 -9.05 0.01 -20.15
CA PRO A 82 -10.11 1.00 -19.95
C PRO A 82 -11.45 0.31 -19.74
N SER A 83 -12.10 0.54 -18.61
CA SER A 83 -13.27 -0.23 -18.24
C SER A 83 -14.30 0.60 -17.52
N ARG A 84 -15.56 0.19 -17.63
CA ARG A 84 -16.66 0.61 -16.76
C ARG A 84 -16.92 -0.47 -15.74
N ILE A 85 -16.97 -0.11 -14.46
CA ILE A 85 -17.26 -1.03 -13.37
C ILE A 85 -18.51 -0.59 -12.62
N LYS A 86 -19.34 -1.55 -12.24
CA LYS A 86 -20.45 -1.41 -11.32
C LYS A 86 -20.16 -2.25 -10.08
N ILE A 87 -20.18 -1.63 -8.90
CA ILE A 87 -19.94 -2.27 -7.61
C ILE A 87 -21.23 -2.29 -6.82
N THR A 88 -21.62 -3.45 -6.31
CA THR A 88 -22.78 -3.62 -5.43
C THR A 88 -22.35 -4.35 -4.16
N PRO A 89 -22.79 -3.91 -2.96
CA PRO A 89 -22.53 -4.64 -1.73
C PRO A 89 -23.33 -5.96 -1.72
N THR A 90 -22.68 -7.02 -1.27
CA THR A 90 -23.33 -8.31 -1.04
C THR A 90 -23.73 -8.46 0.42
N LYS A 91 -24.89 -9.02 0.68
CA LYS A 91 -25.45 -9.19 2.04
C LYS A 91 -25.77 -10.65 2.31
N SER A 92 -25.57 -11.08 3.55
CA SER A 92 -26.04 -12.39 4.05
C SER A 92 -27.58 -12.46 4.07
N LYS A 93 -28.12 -13.64 4.34
CA LYS A 93 -29.57 -13.82 4.53
C LYS A 93 -30.12 -12.99 5.67
N ASP A 94 -29.30 -12.68 6.64
CA ASP A 94 -29.66 -11.87 7.83
C ASP A 94 -29.46 -10.35 7.59
N GLY A 95 -29.08 -9.95 6.38
CA GLY A 95 -28.87 -8.56 5.97
C GLY A 95 -27.52 -7.98 6.32
N GLU A 96 -26.62 -8.74 6.88
CA GLU A 96 -25.25 -8.32 7.20
C GLU A 96 -24.43 -8.13 5.91
N HIS A 97 -23.63 -7.06 5.83
CA HIS A 97 -22.72 -6.83 4.72
C HIS A 97 -21.53 -7.79 4.79
N ILE A 98 -21.38 -8.64 3.78
CA ILE A 98 -20.38 -9.72 3.74
C ILE A 98 -19.33 -9.54 2.65
N GLY A 99 -19.51 -8.59 1.73
CA GLY A 99 -18.56 -8.36 0.64
C GLY A 99 -19.14 -7.53 -0.49
N TYR A 100 -18.54 -7.65 -1.67
CA TYR A 100 -18.93 -6.88 -2.85
C TYR A 100 -19.00 -7.77 -4.09
N CYS A 101 -19.85 -7.36 -5.03
CA CYS A 101 -19.89 -7.87 -6.39
C CYS A 101 -19.51 -6.77 -7.37
N GLY A 102 -18.45 -6.97 -8.14
CA GLY A 102 -17.99 -6.10 -9.21
C GLY A 102 -18.35 -6.66 -10.58
N VAL A 103 -19.05 -5.87 -11.40
CA VAL A 103 -19.32 -6.18 -12.80
C VAL A 103 -18.54 -5.22 -13.68
N THR A 104 -17.57 -5.73 -14.43
CA THR A 104 -16.67 -4.93 -15.27
C THR A 104 -16.95 -5.19 -16.75
N SER A 105 -16.97 -4.12 -17.54
CA SER A 105 -17.12 -4.17 -19.00
C SER A 105 -16.02 -3.32 -19.65
N PRO A 106 -15.27 -3.84 -20.64
CA PRO A 106 -14.23 -3.08 -21.33
C PRO A 106 -14.83 -1.94 -22.16
N LEU A 107 -14.16 -0.81 -22.20
CA LEU A 107 -14.50 0.36 -23.01
C LEU A 107 -13.58 0.40 -24.23
N LYS A 108 -14.02 -0.24 -25.33
CA LYS A 108 -13.22 -0.39 -26.56
C LYS A 108 -12.96 0.95 -27.29
N ASP A 109 -13.83 1.92 -27.07
CA ASP A 109 -13.80 3.21 -27.77
C ASP A 109 -13.10 4.31 -26.97
N LYS A 110 -12.51 3.98 -25.79
CA LYS A 110 -11.83 4.92 -24.92
C LYS A 110 -10.40 4.51 -24.64
N THR A 111 -9.53 5.50 -24.52
CA THR A 111 -8.14 5.29 -24.08
C THR A 111 -8.07 5.26 -22.54
N ALA A 112 -6.98 4.69 -22.02
CA ALA A 112 -6.75 4.64 -20.57
C ALA A 112 -6.71 6.04 -19.95
N ASP A 113 -6.07 7.01 -20.64
CA ASP A 113 -5.93 8.39 -20.14
C ASP A 113 -7.28 9.12 -20.02
N GLU A 114 -8.26 8.78 -20.88
CA GLU A 114 -9.60 9.40 -20.84
C GLU A 114 -10.45 8.94 -19.67
N VAL A 115 -10.19 7.73 -19.14
CA VAL A 115 -11.01 7.12 -18.09
C VAL A 115 -10.29 6.96 -16.76
N ARG A 116 -8.97 7.21 -16.75
CA ARG A 116 -8.16 7.12 -15.53
C ARG A 116 -8.64 8.15 -14.50
N PRO A 117 -8.94 7.73 -13.25
CA PRO A 117 -9.27 8.65 -12.17
C PRO A 117 -8.11 9.63 -11.91
N LYS A 118 -8.43 10.90 -11.67
CA LYS A 118 -7.42 11.92 -11.39
C LYS A 118 -6.86 11.72 -9.98
N ILE A 119 -5.56 11.51 -9.89
CA ILE A 119 -4.85 11.39 -8.60
C ILE A 119 -4.57 12.79 -8.05
N ASP A 120 -5.14 13.12 -6.92
CA ASP A 120 -4.94 14.39 -6.24
C ASP A 120 -3.61 14.45 -5.46
N ILE A 121 -3.27 15.64 -4.96
CA ILE A 121 -2.02 15.84 -4.20
C ILE A 121 -2.02 15.08 -2.86
N MET A 122 -3.18 14.93 -2.23
CA MET A 122 -3.29 14.21 -0.95
C MET A 122 -3.03 12.72 -1.13
N THR A 123 -3.54 12.13 -2.21
CA THR A 123 -3.25 10.74 -2.58
C THR A 123 -1.74 10.54 -2.82
N LYS A 124 -1.08 11.49 -3.51
CA LYS A 124 0.38 11.44 -3.71
C LYS A 124 1.15 11.51 -2.41
N ILE A 125 0.76 12.38 -1.48
CA ILE A 125 1.36 12.46 -0.13
C ILE A 125 1.13 11.14 0.62
N PHE A 126 -0.12 10.63 0.60
CA PHE A 126 -0.46 9.38 1.27
C PHE A 126 0.30 8.17 0.69
N THR A 127 0.54 8.15 -0.62
CA THR A 127 1.41 7.15 -1.26
C THR A 127 2.79 7.08 -0.59
N TRP A 128 3.42 8.24 -0.32
CA TRP A 128 4.70 8.28 0.38
C TRP A 128 4.60 7.87 1.84
N VAL A 129 3.50 8.20 2.52
CA VAL A 129 3.23 7.72 3.90
C VAL A 129 3.19 6.19 3.93
N VAL A 130 2.55 5.57 2.93
CA VAL A 130 2.47 4.11 2.79
C VAL A 130 3.85 3.51 2.45
N ILE A 131 4.55 4.02 1.42
CA ILE A 131 5.87 3.53 0.99
C ILE A 131 6.88 3.56 2.14
N MET A 132 6.98 4.68 2.87
CA MET A 132 7.92 4.83 3.96
C MET A 132 7.45 4.19 5.27
N ARG A 133 6.20 3.72 5.32
CA ARG A 133 5.57 3.15 6.53
C ARG A 133 5.65 4.11 7.71
N LEU A 134 5.34 5.40 7.49
CA LEU A 134 5.51 6.46 8.50
C LEU A 134 4.80 6.17 9.85
N PRO A 135 3.65 5.51 9.95
CA PRO A 135 3.06 5.15 11.25
C PRO A 135 3.99 4.32 12.14
N PHE A 136 4.89 3.52 11.55
CA PHE A 136 5.86 2.71 12.31
C PHE A 136 6.99 3.53 12.93
N LEU A 137 7.14 4.82 12.58
CA LEU A 137 8.09 5.71 13.24
C LEU A 137 7.78 5.89 14.75
N SER A 138 6.54 5.62 15.17
CA SER A 138 6.17 5.60 16.59
C SER A 138 7.04 4.63 17.40
N ALA A 139 7.39 3.48 16.83
CA ALA A 139 8.28 2.51 17.47
C ALA A 139 9.68 3.07 17.73
N THR A 140 10.15 4.00 16.90
CA THR A 140 11.45 4.68 17.08
C THR A 140 11.33 5.89 17.99
N PHE A 141 10.28 6.70 17.83
CA PHE A 141 10.14 7.94 18.60
C PHE A 141 9.82 7.71 20.07
N VAL A 142 8.97 6.70 20.39
CA VAL A 142 8.60 6.42 21.77
C VAL A 142 9.82 6.18 22.66
N PRO A 143 10.75 5.25 22.36
CA PRO A 143 11.94 5.04 23.21
C PRO A 143 12.87 6.27 23.26
N ILE A 144 13.01 7.04 22.18
CA ILE A 144 13.81 8.28 22.17
C ILE A 144 13.24 9.29 23.17
N PHE A 145 11.92 9.54 23.12
CA PHE A 145 11.29 10.50 24.03
C PHE A 145 11.21 9.98 25.48
N VAL A 146 11.02 8.68 25.69
CA VAL A 146 11.09 8.08 27.02
C VAL A 146 12.49 8.26 27.60
N GLY A 147 13.56 7.99 26.83
CA GLY A 147 14.93 8.21 27.24
C GLY A 147 15.21 9.67 27.62
N ALA A 148 14.72 10.63 26.82
CA ALA A 148 14.82 12.05 27.11
C ALA A 148 14.07 12.45 28.40
N ALA A 149 12.88 11.88 28.63
CA ALA A 149 12.09 12.12 29.82
C ALA A 149 12.79 11.58 31.08
N ILE A 150 13.37 10.39 31.01
CA ILE A 150 14.16 9.79 32.11
C ILE A 150 15.39 10.68 32.43
N ALA A 151 16.10 11.13 31.40
CA ALA A 151 17.26 12.02 31.60
C ALA A 151 16.84 13.33 32.30
N LYS A 152 15.72 13.92 31.89
CA LYS A 152 15.18 15.11 32.53
C LYS A 152 14.79 14.86 34.00
N PHE A 153 14.14 13.70 34.25
CA PHE A 153 13.78 13.31 35.61
C PHE A 153 15.01 13.12 36.51
N ALA A 154 16.11 12.62 35.95
CA ALA A 154 17.41 12.49 36.63
C ALA A 154 18.16 13.81 36.82
N GLY A 155 17.57 14.95 36.44
CA GLY A 155 18.15 16.30 36.65
C GLY A 155 18.99 16.82 35.48
N TYR A 156 19.07 16.09 34.36
CA TYR A 156 19.80 16.56 33.16
C TYR A 156 18.92 17.45 32.30
N PRO A 157 19.45 18.59 31.78
CA PRO A 157 18.70 19.47 30.90
C PRO A 157 18.51 18.83 29.52
N ILE A 158 17.31 18.94 28.95
CA ILE A 158 17.06 18.49 27.58
C ILE A 158 17.75 19.45 26.60
N GLN A 159 18.61 18.89 25.76
CA GLN A 159 19.26 19.59 24.65
C GLN A 159 18.42 19.35 23.37
N TRP A 160 17.42 20.21 23.13
CA TRP A 160 16.42 20.04 22.08
C TRP A 160 16.98 19.82 20.69
N GLY A 161 18.09 20.52 20.32
CA GLY A 161 18.75 20.34 19.03
C GLY A 161 19.30 18.91 18.84
N TRP A 162 19.95 18.37 19.89
CA TRP A 162 20.48 17.02 19.85
C TRP A 162 19.36 15.97 19.89
N LEU A 163 18.30 16.21 20.64
CA LEU A 163 17.13 15.36 20.64
C LEU A 163 16.46 15.32 19.26
N ALA A 164 16.28 16.46 18.61
CA ALA A 164 15.74 16.55 17.26
C ALA A 164 16.63 15.83 16.25
N LEU A 165 17.96 15.98 16.36
CA LEU A 165 18.90 15.28 15.49
C LEU A 165 18.86 13.76 15.70
N THR A 166 18.75 13.30 16.96
CA THR A 166 18.57 11.87 17.29
C THR A 166 17.26 11.34 16.70
N ALA A 167 16.16 12.08 16.85
CA ALA A 167 14.87 11.71 16.27
C ALA A 167 14.92 11.63 14.74
N LEU A 168 15.60 12.58 14.09
CA LEU A 168 15.82 12.57 12.65
C LEU A 168 16.63 11.35 12.20
N GLY A 169 17.76 11.08 12.85
CA GLY A 169 18.60 9.92 12.55
C GLY A 169 17.85 8.61 12.72
N GLY A 170 17.10 8.48 13.83
CA GLY A 170 16.26 7.32 14.09
C GLY A 170 15.12 7.15 13.06
N ALA A 171 14.47 8.26 12.65
CA ALA A 171 13.44 8.21 11.61
C ALA A 171 14.01 7.75 10.26
N LEU A 172 15.15 8.28 9.85
CA LEU A 172 15.84 7.88 8.61
C LEU A 172 16.26 6.40 8.64
N LEU A 173 16.78 5.94 9.79
CA LEU A 173 17.14 4.54 10.00
C LEU A 173 15.91 3.63 9.89
N GLN A 174 14.80 4.00 10.53
CA GLN A 174 13.56 3.23 10.49
C GLN A 174 12.97 3.17 9.07
N ILE A 175 12.95 4.29 8.33
CA ILE A 175 12.51 4.31 6.94
C ILE A 175 13.40 3.40 6.08
N GLY A 176 14.73 3.48 6.25
CA GLY A 176 15.67 2.61 5.55
C GLY A 176 15.41 1.14 5.84
N THR A 177 15.16 0.79 7.09
CA THR A 177 14.84 -0.58 7.52
C THR A 177 13.53 -1.05 6.89
N ASN A 178 12.46 -0.25 6.95
CA ASN A 178 11.16 -0.59 6.38
C ASN A 178 11.25 -0.83 4.88
N THR A 179 11.88 0.10 4.14
CA THR A 179 12.00 0.04 2.67
C THR A 179 12.95 -1.07 2.21
N SER A 180 14.01 -1.34 2.98
CA SER A 180 14.90 -2.48 2.75
C SER A 180 14.16 -3.80 2.94
N ASN A 181 13.36 -3.93 4.00
CA ASN A 181 12.54 -5.11 4.24
C ASN A 181 11.59 -5.38 3.06
N ASP A 182 10.82 -4.36 2.64
CA ASP A 182 9.88 -4.48 1.51
C ASP A 182 10.60 -4.89 0.21
N TYR A 183 11.82 -4.39 -0.03
CA TYR A 183 12.62 -4.80 -1.19
C TYR A 183 13.03 -6.28 -1.11
N TYR A 184 13.54 -6.73 0.04
CA TYR A 184 13.97 -8.12 0.19
C TYR A 184 12.82 -9.11 0.25
N ASP A 185 11.68 -8.74 0.84
CA ASP A 185 10.46 -9.55 0.82
C ASP A 185 9.94 -9.76 -0.61
N HIS A 186 10.03 -8.72 -1.46
CA HIS A 186 9.73 -8.82 -2.88
C HIS A 186 10.72 -9.74 -3.62
N VAL A 187 12.04 -9.55 -3.44
CA VAL A 187 13.08 -10.33 -4.15
C VAL A 187 13.07 -11.79 -3.72
N SER A 188 12.79 -12.08 -2.46
CA SER A 188 12.70 -13.45 -1.94
C SER A 188 11.40 -14.17 -2.29
N GLY A 189 10.40 -13.45 -2.81
CA GLY A 189 9.06 -14.00 -3.08
C GLY A 189 8.21 -14.23 -1.83
N THR A 190 8.64 -13.74 -0.66
CA THR A 190 7.89 -13.87 0.60
C THR A 190 6.52 -13.20 0.51
N ASP A 191 6.45 -12.05 -0.13
CA ASP A 191 5.20 -11.30 -0.35
C ASP A 191 4.22 -12.04 -1.27
N GLU A 192 4.73 -12.82 -2.22
CA GLU A 192 3.89 -13.56 -3.18
C GLU A 192 3.17 -14.74 -2.53
N ILE A 193 3.74 -15.31 -1.48
CA ILE A 193 3.19 -16.45 -0.75
C ILE A 193 2.21 -15.99 0.35
N ASN A 194 2.31 -14.73 0.77
CA ASN A 194 1.47 -14.18 1.84
C ASN A 194 0.13 -13.69 1.28
N TYR A 195 -0.90 -14.53 1.32
CA TYR A 195 -2.26 -14.19 0.90
C TYR A 195 -3.08 -13.40 1.95
N ASN A 196 -2.54 -13.20 3.17
CA ASN A 196 -3.20 -12.49 4.27
C ASN A 196 -2.62 -11.08 4.48
N TYR A 197 -2.48 -10.32 3.41
CA TYR A 197 -1.95 -8.96 3.46
C TYR A 197 -3.04 -7.89 3.58
N SER A 198 -2.66 -6.71 4.06
CA SER A 198 -3.49 -5.51 4.02
C SER A 198 -2.95 -4.53 2.96
N ASN A 199 -3.83 -4.02 2.11
CA ASN A 199 -3.47 -3.06 1.08
C ASN A 199 -2.97 -1.71 1.62
N VAL A 200 -3.22 -1.41 2.90
CA VAL A 200 -2.84 -0.14 3.54
C VAL A 200 -1.49 -0.24 4.27
N GLY A 201 -0.83 -1.40 4.24
CA GLY A 201 0.52 -1.57 4.81
C GLY A 201 0.61 -1.42 6.33
N LEU A 202 -0.52 -1.41 7.05
CA LEU A 202 -0.56 -1.27 8.50
C LEU A 202 -0.33 -2.61 9.24
N ASN A 203 -0.41 -3.74 8.54
CA ASN A 203 -0.32 -5.08 9.12
C ASN A 203 0.86 -5.86 8.50
N GLY A 204 2.08 -5.52 8.91
CA GLY A 204 3.24 -6.43 8.81
C GLY A 204 3.87 -6.66 7.44
N GLY A 205 3.35 -6.15 6.33
CA GLY A 205 3.98 -6.24 5.00
C GLY A 205 3.66 -5.01 4.17
N GLY A 206 4.68 -4.24 3.75
CA GLY A 206 4.51 -3.22 2.73
C GLY A 206 4.34 -3.90 1.37
N ARG A 207 3.35 -3.52 0.60
CA ARG A 207 3.18 -4.00 -0.78
C ARG A 207 3.35 -2.88 -1.80
N GLY A 208 4.19 -1.88 -1.44
CA GLY A 208 4.43 -0.72 -2.29
C GLY A 208 4.93 -1.09 -3.68
N ILE A 209 5.74 -2.15 -3.80
CA ILE A 209 6.25 -2.66 -5.08
C ILE A 209 5.13 -3.40 -5.83
N GLN A 210 4.42 -4.32 -5.18
CA GLN A 210 3.34 -5.12 -5.77
C GLN A 210 2.16 -4.25 -6.23
N MET A 211 1.86 -3.19 -5.47
CA MET A 211 0.85 -2.19 -5.84
C MET A 211 1.31 -1.23 -6.95
N GLY A 212 2.55 -1.34 -7.44
CA GLY A 212 3.09 -0.43 -8.45
C GLY A 212 3.32 1.02 -7.96
N LEU A 213 3.30 1.27 -6.65
CA LEU A 213 3.52 2.61 -6.08
C LEU A 213 4.96 3.07 -6.24
N ILE A 214 5.89 2.14 -6.24
CA ILE A 214 7.32 2.37 -6.45
C ILE A 214 7.95 1.13 -7.09
N SER A 215 8.94 1.33 -7.98
CA SER A 215 9.69 0.21 -8.55
C SER A 215 10.62 -0.44 -7.52
N ALA A 216 10.97 -1.72 -7.70
CA ALA A 216 11.93 -2.40 -6.82
C ALA A 216 13.28 -1.66 -6.74
N LYS A 217 13.79 -1.13 -7.87
CA LYS A 217 14.99 -0.28 -7.87
C LYS A 217 14.79 1.02 -7.09
N GLY A 218 13.63 1.64 -7.21
CA GLY A 218 13.26 2.85 -6.44
C GLY A 218 13.22 2.57 -4.94
N MET A 219 12.64 1.45 -4.52
CA MET A 219 12.57 1.03 -3.13
C MET A 219 13.98 0.80 -2.54
N LEU A 220 14.84 0.06 -3.25
CA LEU A 220 16.24 -0.15 -2.84
C LEU A 220 17.02 1.18 -2.78
N THR A 221 16.84 2.06 -3.76
CA THR A 221 17.48 3.38 -3.77
C THR A 221 17.06 4.20 -2.57
N LEU A 222 15.77 4.21 -2.23
CA LEU A 222 15.24 4.90 -1.06
C LEU A 222 15.87 4.35 0.24
N ALA A 223 15.98 3.01 0.35
CA ALA A 223 16.64 2.37 1.49
C ALA A 223 18.11 2.83 1.64
N ILE A 224 18.89 2.75 0.55
CA ILE A 224 20.31 3.15 0.56
C ILE A 224 20.46 4.64 0.93
N VAL A 225 19.66 5.51 0.34
CA VAL A 225 19.71 6.95 0.60
C VAL A 225 19.37 7.25 2.06
N THR A 226 18.30 6.65 2.60
CA THR A 226 17.89 6.92 3.99
C THR A 226 18.88 6.34 5.00
N PHE A 227 19.47 5.16 4.77
CA PHE A 227 20.58 4.66 5.58
C PHE A 227 21.81 5.56 5.51
N GLY A 228 22.20 6.02 4.31
CA GLY A 228 23.31 6.94 4.14
C GLY A 228 23.11 8.27 4.87
N LEU A 229 21.90 8.85 4.77
CA LEU A 229 21.55 10.07 5.50
C LEU A 229 21.51 9.84 7.01
N SER A 230 21.00 8.70 7.48
CA SER A 230 21.04 8.34 8.90
C SER A 230 22.47 8.24 9.42
N ALA A 231 23.37 7.60 8.67
CA ALA A 231 24.79 7.54 9.02
C ALA A 231 25.44 8.93 9.10
N LEU A 232 25.15 9.84 8.14
CA LEU A 232 25.65 11.20 8.16
C LEU A 232 25.12 11.98 9.38
N VAL A 233 23.86 11.82 9.76
CA VAL A 233 23.27 12.40 10.97
C VAL A 233 23.90 11.79 12.23
N GLY A 234 24.31 10.53 12.18
CA GLY A 234 25.00 9.84 13.27
C GLY A 234 26.37 10.40 13.61
N ILE A 235 27.12 10.95 12.62
CA ILE A 235 28.48 11.48 12.82
C ILE A 235 28.54 12.51 13.96
N PRO A 236 27.78 13.64 13.94
CA PRO A 236 27.81 14.62 15.03
C PRO A 236 27.31 14.05 16.36
N LEU A 237 26.40 13.08 16.33
CA LEU A 237 25.91 12.41 17.55
C LEU A 237 27.03 11.61 18.22
N ILE A 238 27.82 10.85 17.45
CA ILE A 238 28.98 10.10 17.93
C ILE A 238 30.05 11.06 18.47
N GLN A 239 30.34 12.14 17.77
CA GLN A 239 31.29 13.16 18.21
C GLN A 239 30.90 13.80 19.55
N LYS A 240 29.59 13.96 19.77
CA LYS A 240 29.05 14.57 21.01
C LYS A 240 28.97 13.59 22.18
N ALA A 241 28.46 12.38 21.94
CA ALA A 241 28.16 11.39 22.97
C ALA A 241 29.26 10.35 23.17
N GLY A 242 30.23 10.27 22.23
CA GLY A 242 31.31 9.30 22.24
C GLY A 242 30.95 7.96 21.62
N LEU A 243 31.95 7.07 21.58
CA LEU A 243 31.86 5.73 20.97
C LEU A 243 30.75 4.80 21.51
N PRO A 244 30.26 4.93 22.79
CA PRO A 244 29.18 4.08 23.27
C PRO A 244 27.91 4.10 22.39
N VAL A 245 27.66 5.18 21.66
CA VAL A 245 26.52 5.28 20.70
C VAL A 245 26.62 4.26 19.56
N LEU A 246 27.80 3.74 19.26
CA LEU A 246 28.01 2.72 18.21
C LEU A 246 27.68 1.30 18.67
N TRP A 247 27.49 1.09 19.98
CA TRP A 247 27.27 -0.24 20.56
C TRP A 247 25.81 -0.45 20.99
N LEU A 248 24.95 0.56 20.80
CA LEU A 248 23.52 0.52 21.06
C LEU A 248 22.73 0.30 19.77
#